data_3d789631a388abc8b0a12a5ab2d30b1b
#
_entry.id   3d789631a388abc8b0a12a5ab2d30b1b
#
_cell.length_a   1.000
_cell.length_b   1.000
_cell.length_c   1.000
_cell.angle_alpha   90.00
_cell.angle_beta   90.00
_cell.angle_gamma   90.00
#
_symmetry.space_group_name_H-M   'P 1'
#
loop_
_entity.id
_entity.type
_entity.pdbx_description
1 polymer ?
#
loop_
_entity_poly.entity_id
_entity_poly.type
_entity_poly.pdbx_seq_one_letter_code
_entity_poly.pdbx_strand_id
1 'polypeptide(L)'
;MRLTLNEVKKKIAGMVPSGLEYDIDVEAGSIAIITSDPQSFGKGGGESLTVRIAKSIKRRVVVRPHPNLLLSEDKVEQRVKELIPADAEVRNVFIDPALSEVTIECDDPSVAVGPKGSVIQALRDDIGWLVNVARAPAFESRTQHDIRRYRLSLIHI
;
A
#
# COMPACT_ATOMS: atom_id res chain seq x y z
N MET A 1 21.96 13.71 13.40
CA MET A 1 22.10 12.59 14.34
C MET A 1 21.29 11.41 13.83
N ARG A 2 21.91 10.27 13.66
CA ARG A 2 21.19 9.06 13.21
C ARG A 2 20.64 8.33 14.42
N LEU A 3 19.33 8.12 14.46
CA LEU A 3 18.69 7.33 15.49
C LEU A 3 18.99 5.84 15.28
N THR A 4 19.26 5.15 16.37
CA THR A 4 19.34 3.68 16.34
C THR A 4 17.95 3.07 16.18
N LEU A 5 17.88 1.83 15.73
CA LEU A 5 16.59 1.11 15.60
C LEU A 5 15.82 1.06 16.92
N ASN A 6 16.53 0.87 18.03
CA ASN A 6 15.91 0.84 19.36
C ASN A 6 15.30 2.18 19.74
N GLU A 7 15.99 3.28 19.43
CA GLU A 7 15.46 4.65 19.66
C GLU A 7 14.23 4.93 18.80
N VAL A 8 14.25 4.49 17.55
CA VAL A 8 13.09 4.58 16.65
C VAL A 8 11.90 3.81 17.21
N LYS A 9 12.11 2.58 17.65
CA LYS A 9 11.07 1.75 18.27
C LYS A 9 10.48 2.41 19.53
N LYS A 10 11.31 2.98 20.39
CA LYS A 10 10.86 3.70 21.60
C LYS A 10 10.02 4.93 21.25
N LYS A 11 10.45 5.72 20.28
CA LYS A 11 9.69 6.90 19.84
C LYS A 11 8.33 6.51 19.27
N ILE A 12 8.28 5.49 18.44
CA ILE A 12 7.02 4.98 17.87
C ILE A 12 6.10 4.47 18.98
N ALA A 13 6.63 3.70 19.92
CA ALA A 13 5.84 3.19 21.05
C ALA A 13 5.23 4.31 21.90
N GLY A 14 5.93 5.42 22.06
CA GLY A 14 5.41 6.59 22.79
C GLY A 14 4.33 7.38 22.02
N MET A 15 4.24 7.22 20.71
CA MET A 15 3.29 7.95 19.86
C MET A 15 2.06 7.13 19.49
N VAL A 16 2.18 5.80 19.43
CA VAL A 16 1.06 4.92 19.08
C VAL A 16 0.11 4.77 20.27
N PRO A 17 -1.21 4.94 20.08
CA PRO A 17 -2.18 4.72 21.15
C PRO A 17 -2.12 3.31 21.71
N SER A 18 -2.30 3.17 23.02
CA SER A 18 -2.40 1.87 23.67
C SER A 18 -3.60 1.09 23.10
N GLY A 19 -3.39 -0.19 22.81
CA GLY A 19 -4.43 -1.05 22.22
C GLY A 19 -4.27 -1.31 20.73
N LEU A 20 -3.35 -0.61 20.05
CA LEU A 20 -2.99 -0.94 18.66
C LEU A 20 -1.82 -1.91 18.66
N GLU A 21 -2.03 -3.05 18.02
CA GLU A 21 -0.95 -4.02 17.79
C GLU A 21 -0.20 -3.64 16.51
N TYR A 22 1.11 -3.64 16.58
CA TYR A 22 1.98 -3.34 15.45
C TYR A 22 3.35 -3.98 15.60
N ASP A 23 3.98 -4.24 14.47
CA ASP A 23 5.39 -4.62 14.35
C ASP A 23 6.14 -3.58 13.52
N ILE A 24 7.45 -3.52 13.72
CA ILE A 24 8.31 -2.59 12.97
C ILE A 24 9.32 -3.39 12.16
N ASP A 25 9.38 -3.09 10.87
CA ASP A 25 10.37 -3.64 9.96
C ASP A 25 11.15 -2.51 9.28
N VAL A 26 12.36 -2.80 8.86
CA VAL A 26 13.22 -1.83 8.16
C VAL A 26 13.27 -2.19 6.69
N GLU A 27 12.73 -1.31 5.88
CA GLU A 27 12.81 -1.39 4.43
C GLU A 27 13.89 -0.45 3.89
N ALA A 28 14.29 -0.64 2.64
CA ALA A 28 15.27 0.22 2.00
C ALA A 28 14.82 1.68 1.99
N GLY A 29 15.39 2.50 2.86
CA GLY A 29 15.11 3.93 2.98
C GLY A 29 13.85 4.30 3.78
N SER A 30 13.12 3.33 4.33
CA SER A 30 11.91 3.59 5.11
C SER A 30 11.74 2.64 6.28
N ILE A 31 10.87 3.05 7.21
CA ILE A 31 10.42 2.21 8.33
C ILE A 31 9.01 1.73 8.02
N ALA A 32 8.80 0.43 8.02
CA ALA A 32 7.48 -0.17 7.83
C ALA A 32 6.84 -0.47 9.18
N ILE A 33 5.60 -0.03 9.38
CA ILE A 33 4.76 -0.38 10.51
C ILE A 33 3.73 -1.39 10.01
N ILE A 34 3.82 -2.61 10.53
CA ILE A 34 2.91 -3.70 10.16
C ILE A 34 1.85 -3.80 11.24
N THR A 35 0.60 -3.61 10.90
CA THR A 35 -0.49 -3.54 11.87
C THR A 35 -1.75 -4.26 11.38
N SER A 36 -2.54 -4.73 12.34
CA SER A 36 -3.86 -5.29 12.09
C SER A 36 -4.92 -4.21 11.78
N ASP A 37 -4.63 -2.94 12.11
CA ASP A 37 -5.54 -1.82 11.82
C ASP A 37 -4.79 -0.65 11.16
N PRO A 38 -4.49 -0.77 9.84
CA PRO A 38 -3.79 0.30 9.11
C PRO A 38 -4.55 1.62 9.08
N GLN A 39 -5.87 1.57 9.15
CA GLN A 39 -6.72 2.76 9.07
C GLN A 39 -6.54 3.68 10.27
N SER A 40 -6.30 3.14 11.45
CA SER A 40 -6.06 3.92 12.66
C SER A 40 -4.81 4.79 12.57
N PHE A 41 -3.83 4.42 11.77
CA PHE A 41 -2.64 5.24 11.51
C PHE A 41 -2.89 6.39 10.52
N GLY A 42 -3.92 6.27 9.69
CA GLY A 42 -4.31 7.31 8.73
C GLY A 42 -5.37 8.27 9.23
N LYS A 43 -6.09 7.93 10.29
CA LYS A 43 -7.17 8.75 10.85
C LYS A 43 -6.64 9.76 11.87
N GLY A 44 -7.12 10.97 11.79
CA GLY A 44 -6.86 12.03 12.76
C GLY A 44 -7.41 13.34 12.23
N GLY A 45 -8.03 14.13 13.09
CA GLY A 45 -8.41 15.51 12.75
C GLY A 45 -7.16 16.38 12.67
N GLY A 46 -6.52 16.41 11.52
CA GLY A 46 -5.24 17.09 11.32
C GLY A 46 -4.21 16.17 10.66
N GLU A 47 -2.95 16.23 11.07
CA GLU A 47 -1.92 15.34 10.57
C GLU A 47 -2.19 13.90 11.01
N SER A 48 -2.07 12.96 10.06
CA SER A 48 -2.18 11.54 10.37
C SER A 48 -1.07 11.09 11.35
N LEU A 49 -1.32 10.05 12.12
CA LEU A 49 -0.34 9.47 13.02
C LEU A 49 0.94 9.08 12.27
N THR A 50 0.81 8.54 11.06
CA THR A 50 1.93 8.19 10.18
C THR A 50 2.85 9.38 9.91
N VAL A 51 2.28 10.53 9.56
CA VAL A 51 3.05 11.76 9.28
C VAL A 51 3.73 12.28 10.55
N ARG A 52 3.05 12.24 11.68
CA ARG A 52 3.62 12.65 12.97
C ARG A 52 4.81 11.78 13.36
N ILE A 53 4.69 10.46 13.18
CA ILE A 53 5.79 9.52 13.43
C ILE A 53 6.97 9.82 12.49
N ALA A 54 6.70 9.97 11.19
CA ALA A 54 7.73 10.26 10.20
C ALA A 54 8.53 11.53 10.54
N LYS A 55 7.86 12.59 10.97
CA LYS A 55 8.50 13.83 11.42
C LYS A 55 9.34 13.63 12.67
N SER A 56 8.86 12.84 13.62
CA SER A 56 9.56 12.58 14.89
C SER A 56 10.86 11.79 14.69
N ILE A 57 10.83 10.77 13.86
CA ILE A 57 12.01 9.92 13.60
C ILE A 57 12.86 10.43 12.43
N LYS A 58 12.40 11.44 11.69
CA LYS A 58 13.06 12.01 10.50
C LYS A 58 13.36 10.96 9.44
N ARG A 59 12.42 10.04 9.24
CA ARG A 59 12.48 8.99 8.22
C ARG A 59 11.12 8.77 7.60
N ARG A 60 11.13 8.27 6.36
CA ARG A 60 9.90 7.86 5.70
C ARG A 60 9.28 6.69 6.46
N VAL A 61 7.99 6.78 6.70
CA VAL A 61 7.20 5.73 7.36
C VAL A 61 6.12 5.23 6.40
N VAL A 62 6.01 3.93 6.29
CA VAL A 62 4.97 3.25 5.50
C VAL A 62 4.18 2.35 6.44
N VAL A 63 2.86 2.37 6.36
CA VAL A 63 1.99 1.47 7.12
C VAL A 63 1.54 0.35 6.20
N ARG A 64 1.73 -0.89 6.65
CA ARG A 64 1.35 -2.09 5.90
C ARG A 64 0.36 -2.93 6.69
N PRO A 65 -0.62 -3.57 6.03
CA PRO A 65 -1.51 -4.49 6.70
C PRO A 65 -0.76 -5.77 7.11
N HIS A 66 -1.19 -6.34 8.23
CA HIS A 66 -0.66 -7.63 8.67
C HIS A 66 -1.02 -8.73 7.66
N PRO A 67 -0.11 -9.67 7.34
CA PRO A 67 -0.36 -10.73 6.35
C PRO A 67 -1.65 -11.53 6.56
N ASN A 68 -2.08 -11.71 7.79
CA ASN A 68 -3.33 -12.43 8.12
C ASN A 68 -4.61 -11.72 7.66
N LEU A 69 -4.54 -10.42 7.37
CA LEU A 69 -5.67 -9.63 6.89
C LEU A 69 -5.80 -9.64 5.37
N LEU A 70 -4.77 -10.14 4.70
CA LEU A 70 -4.71 -10.11 3.24
C LEU A 70 -5.58 -11.22 2.63
N LEU A 71 -6.40 -10.84 1.67
CA LEU A 71 -7.07 -11.81 0.82
C LEU A 71 -6.02 -12.57 0.00
N SER A 72 -6.25 -13.85 -0.28
CA SER A 72 -5.33 -14.63 -1.10
C SER A 72 -5.18 -14.04 -2.51
N GLU A 73 -3.97 -14.15 -3.09
CA GLU A 73 -3.66 -13.58 -4.40
C GLU A 73 -4.65 -14.02 -5.49
N ASP A 74 -5.07 -15.27 -5.47
CA ASP A 74 -6.03 -15.83 -6.45
C ASP A 74 -7.37 -15.10 -6.43
N LYS A 75 -7.79 -14.64 -5.26
CA LYS A 75 -9.05 -13.93 -5.09
C LYS A 75 -8.96 -12.44 -5.31
N VAL A 76 -7.76 -11.86 -5.15
CA VAL A 76 -7.52 -10.41 -5.31
C VAL A 76 -7.89 -9.96 -6.71
N GLU A 77 -7.42 -10.64 -7.73
CA GLU A 77 -7.70 -10.28 -9.12
C GLU A 77 -9.21 -10.35 -9.43
N GLN A 78 -9.88 -11.35 -8.93
CA GLN A 78 -11.33 -11.48 -9.07
C GLN A 78 -12.07 -10.33 -8.39
N ARG A 79 -11.69 -9.98 -7.15
CA ARG A 79 -12.32 -8.87 -6.42
C ARG A 79 -12.06 -7.51 -7.07
N VAL A 80 -10.88 -7.31 -7.64
CA VAL A 80 -10.57 -6.12 -8.43
C VAL A 80 -11.54 -5.96 -9.59
N LYS A 81 -11.78 -7.04 -10.34
CA LYS A 81 -12.71 -7.02 -11.48
C LYS A 81 -14.16 -6.80 -11.05
N GLU A 82 -14.55 -7.29 -9.88
CA GLU A 82 -15.90 -7.12 -9.35
C GLU A 82 -16.18 -5.71 -8.83
N LEU A 83 -15.22 -5.10 -8.14
CA LEU A 83 -15.39 -3.82 -7.45
C LEU A 83 -15.06 -2.60 -8.32
N ILE A 84 -14.14 -2.74 -9.27
CA ILE A 84 -13.79 -1.64 -10.15
C ILE A 84 -14.81 -1.57 -11.30
N PRO A 85 -15.38 -0.38 -11.59
CA PRO A 85 -16.31 -0.21 -12.69
C PRO A 85 -15.72 -0.64 -14.03
N ALA A 86 -16.50 -1.29 -14.86
CA ALA A 86 -16.09 -1.73 -16.19
C ALA A 86 -15.60 -0.58 -17.09
N ASP A 87 -16.12 0.62 -16.88
CA ASP A 87 -15.75 1.84 -17.62
C ASP A 87 -14.27 2.23 -17.40
N ALA A 88 -13.64 1.78 -16.33
CA ALA A 88 -12.22 2.01 -16.10
C ALA A 88 -11.33 1.22 -17.07
N GLU A 89 -11.85 0.12 -17.63
CA GLU A 89 -11.12 -0.77 -18.55
C GLU A 89 -9.78 -1.25 -17.96
N VAL A 90 -9.87 -2.12 -16.97
CA VAL A 90 -8.68 -2.73 -16.34
C VAL A 90 -7.95 -3.61 -17.36
N ARG A 91 -6.68 -3.31 -17.59
CA ARG A 91 -5.80 -4.04 -18.51
C ARG A 91 -4.94 -5.08 -17.80
N ASN A 92 -4.31 -4.67 -16.72
CA ASN A 92 -3.39 -5.51 -15.96
C ASN A 92 -3.57 -5.32 -14.46
N VAL A 93 -3.32 -6.39 -13.72
CA VAL A 93 -3.26 -6.37 -12.25
C VAL A 93 -1.93 -7.00 -11.84
N PHE A 94 -1.09 -6.22 -11.18
CA PHE A 94 0.20 -6.68 -10.66
C PHE A 94 0.12 -6.84 -9.16
N ILE A 95 0.45 -8.01 -8.67
CA ILE A 95 0.42 -8.33 -7.24
C ILE A 95 1.84 -8.45 -6.73
N ASP A 96 2.18 -7.68 -5.70
CA ASP A 96 3.46 -7.72 -5.02
C ASP A 96 3.28 -8.22 -3.58
N PRO A 97 3.48 -9.51 -3.31
CA PRO A 97 3.28 -10.08 -1.98
C PRO A 97 4.25 -9.54 -0.92
N ALA A 98 5.47 -9.20 -1.31
CA ALA A 98 6.48 -8.70 -0.38
C ALA A 98 6.12 -7.34 0.21
N LEU A 99 5.49 -6.48 -0.59
CA LEU A 99 5.04 -5.15 -0.17
C LEU A 99 3.56 -5.12 0.20
N SER A 100 2.84 -6.21 0.03
CA SER A 100 1.38 -6.27 0.18
C SER A 100 0.65 -5.22 -0.67
N GLU A 101 1.15 -5.02 -1.87
CA GLU A 101 0.64 -4.03 -2.82
C GLU A 101 0.05 -4.68 -4.07
N VAL A 102 -1.02 -4.07 -4.57
CA VAL A 102 -1.64 -4.39 -5.85
C VAL A 102 -1.60 -3.15 -6.71
N THR A 103 -1.05 -3.26 -7.91
CA THR A 103 -1.05 -2.18 -8.90
C THR A 103 -2.03 -2.53 -10.01
N ILE A 104 -3.00 -1.66 -10.23
CA ILE A 104 -4.01 -1.83 -11.26
C ILE A 104 -3.70 -0.87 -12.41
N GLU A 105 -3.46 -1.40 -13.59
CA GLU A 105 -3.34 -0.61 -14.81
C GLU A 105 -4.67 -0.61 -15.57
N CYS A 106 -5.15 0.57 -15.88
CA CYS A 106 -6.42 0.78 -16.56
C CYS A 106 -6.36 1.95 -17.54
N ASP A 107 -7.30 1.99 -18.47
CA ASP A 107 -7.37 3.08 -19.45
C ASP A 107 -7.86 4.39 -18.82
N ASP A 108 -8.76 4.32 -17.85
CA ASP A 108 -9.27 5.48 -17.13
C ASP A 108 -9.06 5.35 -15.61
N PRO A 109 -7.91 5.85 -15.10
CA PRO A 109 -7.63 5.83 -13.68
C PRO A 109 -8.64 6.59 -12.81
N SER A 110 -9.25 7.65 -13.34
CA SER A 110 -10.23 8.45 -12.61
C SER A 110 -11.46 7.63 -12.22
N VAL A 111 -11.92 6.78 -13.13
CA VAL A 111 -13.06 5.88 -12.87
C VAL A 111 -12.68 4.80 -11.87
N ALA A 112 -11.48 4.24 -11.97
CA ALA A 112 -10.99 3.21 -11.06
C ALA A 112 -10.83 3.74 -9.63
N VAL A 113 -10.36 4.98 -9.47
CA VAL A 113 -10.24 5.63 -8.16
C VAL A 113 -11.61 5.99 -7.58
N GLY A 114 -12.50 6.46 -8.44
CA GLY A 114 -13.85 6.91 -8.05
C GLY A 114 -13.87 8.30 -7.40
N PRO A 115 -15.07 8.85 -7.15
CA PRO A 115 -15.20 10.16 -6.52
C PRO A 115 -14.59 10.16 -5.12
N LYS A 116 -13.65 11.07 -4.87
CA LYS A 116 -12.92 11.20 -3.58
C LYS A 116 -12.20 9.91 -3.14
N GLY A 117 -11.82 9.07 -4.10
CA GLY A 117 -11.15 7.80 -3.81
C GLY A 117 -12.06 6.70 -3.26
N SER A 118 -13.37 6.80 -3.42
CA SER A 118 -14.34 5.88 -2.82
C SER A 118 -14.21 4.44 -3.32
N VAL A 119 -13.96 4.24 -4.61
CA VAL A 119 -13.81 2.90 -5.21
C VAL A 119 -12.53 2.23 -4.69
N ILE A 120 -11.43 2.94 -4.71
CA ILE A 120 -10.13 2.45 -4.19
C ILE A 120 -10.23 2.13 -2.70
N GLN A 121 -10.87 2.98 -1.92
CA GLN A 121 -11.01 2.76 -0.48
C GLN A 121 -11.86 1.53 -0.19
N ALA A 122 -12.96 1.34 -0.91
CA ALA A 122 -13.79 0.14 -0.80
C ALA A 122 -13.02 -1.13 -1.14
N LEU A 123 -12.20 -1.08 -2.19
CA LEU A 123 -11.35 -2.20 -2.58
C LEU A 123 -10.29 -2.50 -1.52
N ARG A 124 -9.60 -1.50 -0.98
CA ARG A 124 -8.62 -1.67 0.11
C ARG A 124 -9.25 -2.31 1.35
N ASP A 125 -10.44 -1.87 1.72
CA ASP A 125 -11.17 -2.40 2.88
C ASP A 125 -11.59 -3.87 2.67
N ASP A 126 -11.91 -4.24 1.44
CA ASP A 126 -12.33 -5.59 1.09
C ASP A 126 -11.16 -6.58 1.04
N ILE A 127 -10.09 -6.24 0.35
CA ILE A 127 -8.95 -7.15 0.13
C ILE A 127 -7.84 -7.05 1.17
N GLY A 128 -7.74 -5.94 1.88
CA GLY A 128 -6.67 -5.67 2.86
C GLY A 128 -5.33 -5.26 2.27
N TRP A 129 -5.14 -5.35 0.97
CA TRP A 129 -3.93 -4.96 0.27
C TRP A 129 -3.87 -3.45 0.03
N LEU A 130 -2.65 -2.90 -0.06
CA LEU A 130 -2.44 -1.55 -0.58
C LEU A 130 -2.71 -1.55 -2.08
N VAL A 131 -3.50 -0.58 -2.55
CA VAL A 131 -3.91 -0.51 -3.95
C VAL A 131 -3.39 0.76 -4.58
N ASN A 132 -2.68 0.60 -5.70
CA ASN A 132 -2.22 1.69 -6.55
C ASN A 132 -2.89 1.58 -7.91
N VAL A 133 -3.24 2.71 -8.49
CA VAL A 133 -3.82 2.78 -9.83
C VAL A 133 -2.88 3.54 -10.76
N ALA A 134 -2.63 2.97 -11.92
CA ALA A 134 -1.81 3.58 -12.96
C ALA A 134 -2.54 3.54 -14.30
N ARG A 135 -2.23 4.49 -15.17
CA ARG A 135 -2.73 4.48 -16.54
C ARG A 135 -2.00 3.40 -17.33
N ALA A 136 -2.75 2.56 -18.03
CA ALA A 136 -2.18 1.61 -18.96
C ALA A 136 -1.49 2.36 -20.12
N PRO A 137 -0.35 1.86 -20.62
CA PRO A 137 0.29 2.48 -21.79
C PRO A 137 -0.59 2.36 -23.02
N ALA A 138 -0.48 3.35 -23.92
CA ALA A 138 -1.25 3.36 -25.18
C ALA A 138 -0.96 2.13 -26.05
N PHE A 139 0.25 1.59 -25.93
CA PHE A 139 0.70 0.39 -26.65
C PHE A 139 1.41 -0.53 -25.70
N GLU A 140 0.95 -1.76 -25.59
CA GLU A 140 1.69 -2.81 -24.89
C GLU A 140 2.80 -3.35 -25.79
N SER A 141 4.04 -3.01 -25.47
CA SER A 141 5.18 -3.73 -26.03
C SER A 141 5.61 -4.82 -25.04
N ARG A 142 6.06 -5.95 -25.59
CA ARG A 142 6.62 -7.04 -24.80
C ARG A 142 7.76 -6.54 -23.90
N THR A 143 8.59 -5.66 -24.43
CA THR A 143 9.71 -5.04 -23.70
C THR A 143 9.23 -4.24 -22.47
N GLN A 144 8.17 -3.45 -22.62
CA GLN A 144 7.62 -2.67 -21.49
C GLN A 144 7.03 -3.58 -20.40
N HIS A 145 6.36 -4.64 -20.81
CA HIS A 145 5.83 -5.62 -19.87
C HIS A 145 6.95 -6.32 -19.09
N ASP A 146 8.01 -6.73 -19.75
CA ASP A 146 9.15 -7.37 -19.14
C ASP A 146 9.90 -6.41 -18.18
N ILE A 147 10.08 -5.15 -18.57
CA ILE A 147 10.69 -4.11 -17.72
C ILE A 147 9.87 -3.90 -16.44
N ARG A 148 8.55 -3.86 -16.52
CA ARG A 148 7.70 -3.71 -15.34
C ARG A 148 7.79 -4.89 -14.41
N ARG A 149 7.74 -6.11 -14.93
CA ARG A 149 7.96 -7.32 -14.15
C ARG A 149 9.31 -7.31 -13.46
N TYR A 150 10.34 -6.89 -14.17
CA TYR A 150 11.68 -6.79 -13.62
C TYR A 150 11.79 -5.74 -12.50
N ARG A 151 11.16 -4.57 -12.67
CA ARG A 151 11.10 -3.53 -11.62
C ARG A 151 10.40 -4.02 -10.36
N LEU A 152 9.30 -4.73 -10.49
CA LEU A 152 8.61 -5.34 -9.36
C LEU A 152 9.48 -6.40 -8.66
N SER A 153 10.21 -7.20 -9.42
CA SER A 153 11.13 -8.20 -8.88
C SER A 153 12.30 -7.58 -8.12
N LEU A 154 12.83 -6.44 -8.57
CA LEU A 154 13.95 -5.76 -7.92
C LEU A 154 13.60 -5.19 -6.54
N ILE A 155 12.35 -4.95 -6.26
CA ILE A 155 11.88 -4.46 -4.96
C ILE A 155 12.05 -5.54 -3.87
N HIS A 156 12.16 -6.80 -4.26
CA HIS A 156 12.31 -7.95 -3.37
C HIS A 156 13.75 -8.29 -2.99
N ILE A 157 14.73 -7.64 -3.55
CA ILE A 157 16.15 -7.92 -3.32
C ILE A 157 16.69 -7.15 -2.12
#